data_8cc0196ad7807291c9026864dcbd5e66
#
_entry.id   8cc0196ad7807291c9026864dcbd5e66
#
_cell.length_a   1.000
_cell.length_b   1.000
_cell.length_c   1.000
_cell.angle_alpha   90.00
_cell.angle_beta   90.00
_cell.angle_gamma   90.00
#
_symmetry.space_group_name_H-M   'P 1'
#
loop_
_entity.id
_entity.type
_entity.pdbx_description
1 polymer ?
#
loop_
_entity_poly.entity_id
_entity_poly.type
_entity_poly.pdbx_seq_one_letter_code
_entity_poly.pdbx_strand_id
1 'polypeptide(L)'
;MTRCYLDANFLYLHLRQRDDPVVSAWRRRLETELAGESGVVSALVLDELAYRSVLAWLRDSGDSNPLSTFRTSTAAVMRRMRARLDRLWKAVEELNFEFAITDRSVTRQAIELMSNPGLAPRDSFHAAHAIDSGCPVIVSSDPDYDKVAGLRRVGPG
;
A
#
# COMPACT_ATOMS: atom_id res chain seq x y z
N MET A 1 -6.40 21.42 0.89
CA MET A 1 -6.87 20.04 0.77
C MET A 1 -6.02 19.20 1.68
N THR A 2 -6.63 18.46 2.59
CA THR A 2 -5.89 17.52 3.45
C THR A 2 -5.51 16.30 2.60
N ARG A 3 -4.37 15.69 2.92
CA ARG A 3 -3.82 14.53 2.19
C ARG A 3 -3.87 13.29 3.07
N CYS A 4 -4.08 12.12 2.50
CA CYS A 4 -3.94 10.85 3.19
C CYS A 4 -3.00 9.91 2.43
N TYR A 5 -2.11 9.24 3.15
CA TYR A 5 -1.22 8.25 2.57
C TYR A 5 -1.92 6.89 2.54
N LEU A 6 -1.84 6.20 1.41
CA LEU A 6 -2.50 4.92 1.21
C LEU A 6 -1.47 3.79 1.20
N ASP A 7 -1.59 2.90 2.16
CA ASP A 7 -0.74 1.72 2.24
C ASP A 7 -1.16 0.63 1.24
N ALA A 8 -0.22 -0.19 0.84
CA ALA A 8 -0.41 -1.28 -0.12
C ALA A 8 -1.49 -2.28 0.30
N ASN A 9 -1.65 -2.52 1.60
CA ASN A 9 -2.67 -3.46 2.08
C ASN A 9 -4.10 -2.96 1.80
N PHE A 10 -4.36 -1.66 1.97
CA PHE A 10 -5.65 -1.08 1.60
C PHE A 10 -5.89 -1.17 0.10
N LEU A 11 -4.94 -0.73 -0.72
CA LEU A 11 -5.09 -0.76 -2.18
C LEU A 11 -5.29 -2.18 -2.71
N TYR A 12 -4.54 -3.14 -2.19
CA TYR A 12 -4.69 -4.55 -2.56
C TYR A 12 -6.10 -5.06 -2.27
N LEU A 13 -6.64 -4.81 -1.08
CA LEU A 13 -7.99 -5.22 -0.71
C LEU A 13 -9.04 -4.46 -1.52
N HIS A 14 -8.89 -3.15 -1.68
CA HIS A 14 -9.80 -2.30 -2.44
C HIS A 14 -9.92 -2.74 -3.91
N LEU A 15 -8.81 -3.11 -4.54
CA LEU A 15 -8.82 -3.52 -5.96
C LEU A 15 -9.24 -4.98 -6.17
N ARG A 16 -9.02 -5.84 -5.17
CA ARG A 16 -9.20 -7.28 -5.32
C ARG A 16 -10.42 -7.85 -4.61
N GLN A 17 -10.83 -7.28 -3.50
CA GLN A 17 -11.89 -7.81 -2.62
C GLN A 17 -13.01 -6.78 -2.41
N ARG A 18 -13.47 -6.17 -3.48
CA ARG A 18 -14.47 -5.07 -3.43
C ARG A 18 -15.77 -5.45 -2.74
N ASP A 19 -16.19 -6.70 -2.87
CA ASP A 19 -17.45 -7.20 -2.34
C ASP A 19 -17.31 -7.77 -0.92
N ASP A 20 -16.11 -7.80 -0.35
CA ASP A 20 -15.90 -8.21 1.03
C ASP A 20 -16.56 -7.19 1.98
N PRO A 21 -17.39 -7.65 2.95
CA PRO A 21 -18.10 -6.76 3.86
C PRO A 21 -17.19 -5.86 4.70
N VAL A 22 -16.03 -6.37 5.13
CA VAL A 22 -15.04 -5.61 5.91
C VAL A 22 -14.42 -4.51 5.04
N VAL A 23 -14.02 -4.85 3.82
CA VAL A 23 -13.47 -3.90 2.84
C VAL A 23 -14.51 -2.84 2.48
N SER A 24 -15.76 -3.25 2.26
CA SER A 24 -16.87 -2.34 1.97
C SER A 24 -17.17 -1.39 3.14
N ALA A 25 -17.13 -1.88 4.37
CA ALA A 25 -17.29 -1.04 5.57
C ALA A 25 -16.14 -0.05 5.72
N TRP A 26 -14.90 -0.50 5.51
CA TRP A 26 -13.71 0.35 5.53
C TRP A 26 -13.79 1.47 4.48
N ARG A 27 -14.18 1.15 3.26
CA ARG A 27 -14.38 2.16 2.20
C ARG A 27 -15.42 3.21 2.59
N ARG A 28 -16.59 2.82 3.09
CA ARG A 28 -17.62 3.77 3.55
C ARG A 28 -17.10 4.68 4.67
N ARG A 29 -16.31 4.12 5.59
CA ARG A 29 -15.66 4.90 6.64
C ARG A 29 -14.72 5.95 6.06
N LEU A 30 -13.88 5.57 5.09
CA LEU A 30 -12.96 6.49 4.41
C LEU A 30 -13.72 7.59 3.65
N GLU A 31 -14.79 7.25 2.95
CA GLU A 31 -15.65 8.22 2.25
C GLU A 31 -16.25 9.25 3.21
N THR A 32 -16.48 8.88 4.47
CA THR A 32 -17.02 9.78 5.51
C THR A 32 -15.91 10.59 6.20
N GLU A 33 -14.81 9.93 6.62
CA GLU A 33 -13.76 10.55 7.43
C GLU A 33 -12.76 11.37 6.59
N LEU A 34 -12.59 11.01 5.33
CA LEU A 34 -11.60 11.59 4.41
C LEU A 34 -12.25 12.21 3.17
N ALA A 35 -13.50 12.63 3.29
CA ALA A 35 -14.23 13.26 2.18
C ALA A 35 -13.49 14.50 1.64
N GLY A 36 -13.15 14.48 0.35
CA GLY A 36 -12.44 15.59 -0.32
C GLY A 36 -10.93 15.62 -0.08
N GLU A 37 -10.35 14.61 0.57
CA GLU A 37 -8.89 14.47 0.68
C GLU A 37 -8.29 13.81 -0.57
N SER A 38 -7.05 14.19 -0.91
CA SER A 38 -6.30 13.54 -1.99
C SER A 38 -5.48 12.37 -1.43
N GLY A 39 -5.49 11.25 -2.17
CA GLY A 39 -4.67 10.08 -1.85
C GLY A 39 -3.23 10.27 -2.30
N VAL A 40 -2.28 9.88 -1.47
CA VAL A 40 -0.85 9.86 -1.78
C VAL A 40 -0.35 8.43 -1.71
N VAL A 41 0.43 8.03 -2.70
CA VAL A 41 1.12 6.72 -2.75
C VAL A 41 2.60 6.93 -3.05
N SER A 42 3.43 5.93 -2.77
CA SER A 42 4.84 5.92 -3.16
C SER A 42 5.14 4.74 -4.09
N ALA A 43 6.32 4.73 -4.71
CA ALA A 43 6.78 3.60 -5.49
C ALA A 43 6.82 2.29 -4.66
N LEU A 44 7.08 2.39 -3.35
CA LEU A 44 7.08 1.25 -2.44
C LEU A 44 5.68 0.62 -2.32
N VAL A 45 4.62 1.44 -2.26
CA VAL A 45 3.22 0.95 -2.27
C VAL A 45 2.93 0.15 -3.54
N LEU A 46 3.39 0.64 -4.69
CA LEU A 46 3.17 -0.02 -5.98
C LEU A 46 3.98 -1.32 -6.11
N ASP A 47 5.22 -1.34 -5.61
CA ASP A 47 6.04 -2.54 -5.53
C ASP A 47 5.33 -3.64 -4.73
N GLU A 48 4.87 -3.31 -3.53
CA GLU A 48 4.14 -4.26 -2.69
C GLU A 48 2.82 -4.71 -3.29
N LEU A 49 2.06 -3.79 -3.86
CA LEU A 49 0.79 -4.08 -4.53
C LEU A 49 0.99 -5.06 -5.68
N ALA A 50 2.00 -4.82 -6.53
CA ALA A 50 2.34 -5.69 -7.64
C ALA A 50 2.78 -7.08 -7.17
N TYR A 51 3.69 -7.11 -6.18
CA TYR A 51 4.21 -8.36 -5.61
C TYR A 51 3.08 -9.23 -5.00
N ARG A 52 2.25 -8.65 -4.14
CA ARG A 52 1.11 -9.34 -3.52
C ARG A 52 0.10 -9.83 -4.56
N SER A 53 -0.15 -9.02 -5.59
CA SER A 53 -1.07 -9.37 -6.67
C SER A 53 -0.56 -10.55 -7.49
N VAL A 54 0.72 -10.57 -7.85
CA VAL A 54 1.34 -11.69 -8.58
C VAL A 54 1.24 -12.99 -7.78
N LEU A 55 1.58 -12.98 -6.49
CA LEU A 55 1.48 -14.17 -5.64
C LEU A 55 0.03 -14.67 -5.51
N ALA A 56 -0.92 -13.74 -5.41
CA ALA A 56 -2.33 -14.09 -5.35
C ALA A 56 -2.83 -14.69 -6.66
N TRP A 57 -2.45 -14.14 -7.81
CA TRP A 57 -2.83 -14.70 -9.11
C TRP A 57 -2.21 -16.07 -9.38
N LEU A 58 -1.02 -16.35 -8.89
CA LEU A 58 -0.43 -17.69 -8.92
C LEU A 58 -1.29 -18.66 -8.11
N ARG A 59 -1.66 -18.28 -6.88
CA ARG A 59 -2.52 -19.08 -6.01
C ARG A 59 -3.89 -19.36 -6.65
N ASP A 60 -4.52 -18.33 -7.23
CA ASP A 60 -5.81 -18.48 -7.94
C ASP A 60 -5.73 -19.40 -9.16
N SER A 61 -4.53 -19.52 -9.73
CA SER A 61 -4.26 -20.45 -10.86
C SER A 61 -3.96 -21.88 -10.38
N GLY A 62 -4.13 -22.18 -9.08
CA GLY A 62 -3.89 -23.50 -8.50
C GLY A 62 -2.47 -23.77 -8.03
N ASP A 63 -1.61 -22.76 -8.00
CA ASP A 63 -0.23 -22.91 -7.47
C ASP A 63 -0.25 -23.06 -5.95
N SER A 64 0.18 -24.23 -5.47
CA SER A 64 0.22 -24.55 -4.04
C SER A 64 1.37 -23.84 -3.30
N ASN A 65 2.40 -23.37 -4.02
CA ASN A 65 3.54 -22.66 -3.43
C ASN A 65 3.97 -21.44 -4.26
N PRO A 66 3.11 -20.40 -4.35
CA PRO A 66 3.33 -19.23 -5.20
C PRO A 66 4.66 -18.53 -4.99
N LEU A 67 5.13 -18.47 -3.74
CA LEU A 67 6.40 -17.82 -3.39
C LEU A 67 7.61 -18.59 -3.96
N SER A 68 7.60 -19.91 -3.87
CA SER A 68 8.65 -20.75 -4.47
C SER A 68 8.66 -20.62 -5.99
N THR A 69 7.49 -20.74 -6.61
CA THR A 69 7.32 -20.58 -8.06
C THR A 69 7.81 -19.22 -8.53
N PHE A 70 7.45 -18.15 -7.82
CA PHE A 70 7.92 -16.81 -8.13
C PHE A 70 9.45 -16.71 -8.06
N ARG A 71 10.06 -17.20 -6.97
CA ARG A 71 11.51 -17.12 -6.76
C ARG A 71 12.32 -17.92 -7.77
N THR A 72 11.85 -19.11 -8.16
CA THR A 72 12.58 -20.01 -9.07
C THR A 72 12.35 -19.70 -10.53
N SER A 73 11.24 -19.03 -10.87
CA SER A 73 10.82 -18.81 -12.27
C SER A 73 10.37 -17.36 -12.52
N THR A 74 10.96 -16.39 -11.83
CA THR A 74 10.52 -14.97 -11.84
C THR A 74 10.27 -14.44 -13.26
N ALA A 75 11.21 -14.61 -14.19
CA ALA A 75 11.08 -14.07 -15.54
C ALA A 75 9.89 -14.68 -16.31
N ALA A 76 9.63 -15.97 -16.14
CA ALA A 76 8.50 -16.66 -16.79
C ALA A 76 7.17 -16.23 -16.17
N VAL A 77 7.12 -16.10 -14.83
CA VAL A 77 5.95 -15.61 -14.11
C VAL A 77 5.62 -14.18 -14.55
N MET A 78 6.60 -13.28 -14.58
CA MET A 78 6.37 -11.87 -14.94
C MET A 78 5.86 -11.73 -16.38
N ARG A 79 6.43 -12.49 -17.34
CA ARG A 79 5.90 -12.51 -18.72
C ARG A 79 4.46 -12.99 -18.78
N ARG A 80 4.11 -14.06 -18.04
CA ARG A 80 2.74 -14.59 -17.97
C ARG A 80 1.76 -13.60 -17.35
N MET A 81 2.20 -12.82 -16.37
CA MET A 81 1.35 -11.87 -15.63
C MET A 81 1.28 -10.47 -16.26
N ARG A 82 2.02 -10.21 -17.33
CA ARG A 82 2.13 -8.88 -17.96
C ARG A 82 0.78 -8.20 -18.18
N ALA A 83 -0.16 -8.86 -18.84
CA ALA A 83 -1.46 -8.26 -19.12
C ALA A 83 -2.30 -7.99 -17.86
N ARG A 84 -2.09 -8.74 -16.77
CA ARG A 84 -2.73 -8.48 -15.47
C ARG A 84 -2.09 -7.28 -14.78
N LEU A 85 -0.77 -7.16 -14.86
CA LEU A 85 -0.04 -6.01 -14.32
C LEU A 85 -0.39 -4.71 -15.06
N ASP A 86 -0.51 -4.76 -16.38
CA ASP A 86 -0.95 -3.60 -17.17
C ASP A 86 -2.37 -3.14 -16.78
N ARG A 87 -3.30 -4.07 -16.52
CA ARG A 87 -4.64 -3.74 -16.00
C ARG A 87 -4.61 -3.20 -14.57
N LEU A 88 -3.77 -3.77 -13.71
CA LEU A 88 -3.59 -3.28 -12.34
C LEU A 88 -3.07 -1.85 -12.35
N TRP A 89 -2.06 -1.58 -13.17
CA TRP A 89 -1.50 -0.24 -13.32
C TRP A 89 -2.54 0.77 -13.81
N LYS A 90 -3.30 0.41 -14.85
CA LYS A 90 -4.39 1.24 -15.34
C LYS A 90 -5.44 1.56 -14.26
N ALA A 91 -5.81 0.58 -13.46
CA ALA A 91 -6.75 0.78 -12.35
C ALA A 91 -6.18 1.72 -11.27
N VAL A 92 -4.86 1.69 -11.02
CA VAL A 92 -4.18 2.63 -10.11
C VAL A 92 -4.16 4.04 -10.70
N GLU A 93 -3.88 4.19 -11.99
CA GLU A 93 -3.89 5.50 -12.66
C GLU A 93 -5.27 6.16 -12.63
N GLU A 94 -6.35 5.37 -12.78
CA GLU A 94 -7.74 5.85 -12.71
C GLU A 94 -8.12 6.41 -11.32
N LEU A 95 -7.40 6.04 -10.25
CA LEU A 95 -7.61 6.57 -8.90
C LEU A 95 -6.99 7.95 -8.67
N ASN A 96 -6.21 8.45 -9.63
CA ASN A 96 -5.64 9.81 -9.64
C ASN A 96 -4.90 10.21 -8.35
N PHE A 97 -4.01 9.34 -7.86
CA PHE A 97 -3.20 9.58 -6.68
C PHE A 97 -2.03 10.54 -6.96
N GLU A 98 -1.61 11.27 -5.92
CA GLU A 98 -0.32 11.94 -5.91
C GLU A 98 0.80 10.93 -5.62
N PHE A 99 1.97 11.11 -6.25
CA PHE A 99 3.12 10.23 -6.04
C PHE A 99 4.15 10.89 -5.13
N ALA A 100 4.39 10.31 -3.95
CA ALA A 100 5.46 10.70 -3.05
C ALA A 100 6.82 10.23 -3.58
N ILE A 101 7.81 11.10 -3.51
CA ILE A 101 9.18 10.84 -3.97
C ILE A 101 10.04 10.45 -2.77
N THR A 102 10.88 9.43 -2.94
CA THR A 102 11.89 9.07 -1.93
C THR A 102 13.14 9.91 -2.14
N ASP A 103 13.44 10.78 -1.20
CA ASP A 103 14.65 11.56 -1.17
C ASP A 103 15.48 11.31 0.10
N ARG A 104 16.48 12.19 0.38
CA ARG A 104 17.30 12.07 1.59
C ARG A 104 16.52 12.35 2.86
N SER A 105 15.53 13.24 2.82
CA SER A 105 14.69 13.57 3.97
C SER A 105 13.88 12.34 4.39
N VAL A 106 13.14 11.76 3.45
CA VAL A 106 12.37 10.53 3.64
C VAL A 106 13.26 9.39 4.18
N THR A 107 14.45 9.20 3.58
CA THR A 107 15.36 8.14 4.02
C THR A 107 15.84 8.33 5.46
N ARG A 108 16.23 9.55 5.83
CA ARG A 108 16.65 9.86 7.20
C ARG A 108 15.53 9.62 8.20
N GLN A 109 14.34 10.11 7.89
CA GLN A 109 13.17 9.93 8.74
C GLN A 109 12.78 8.45 8.89
N ALA A 110 12.88 7.66 7.83
CA ALA A 110 12.65 6.22 7.91
C ALA A 110 13.63 5.54 8.88
N ILE A 111 14.94 5.89 8.81
CA ILE A 111 15.95 5.36 9.73
C ILE A 111 15.64 5.75 11.19
N GLU A 112 15.20 6.97 11.43
CA GLU A 112 14.78 7.41 12.77
C GLU A 112 13.58 6.61 13.27
N LEU A 113 12.57 6.38 12.43
CA LEU A 113 11.39 5.58 12.76
C LEU A 113 11.69 4.10 13.00
N MET A 114 12.74 3.54 12.40
CA MET A 114 13.24 2.19 12.73
C MET A 114 13.78 2.13 14.15
N SER A 115 14.41 3.21 14.62
CA SER A 115 14.98 3.28 15.97
C SER A 115 13.95 3.66 17.02
N ASN A 116 13.05 4.57 16.69
CA ASN A 116 11.98 5.07 17.56
C ASN A 116 10.75 5.48 16.72
N PRO A 117 9.62 4.82 16.82
CA PRO A 117 9.18 3.83 17.83
C PRO A 117 9.58 2.37 17.57
N GLY A 118 10.47 2.08 16.62
CA GLY A 118 10.89 0.72 16.32
C GLY A 118 10.02 0.03 15.27
N LEU A 119 9.68 0.74 14.20
CA LEU A 119 8.95 0.16 13.06
C LEU A 119 9.85 -0.78 12.24
N ALA A 120 9.25 -1.76 11.59
CA ALA A 120 9.95 -2.54 10.58
C ALA A 120 10.44 -1.63 9.44
N PRO A 121 11.53 -1.98 8.72
CA PRO A 121 12.12 -1.10 7.72
C PRO A 121 11.12 -0.59 6.68
N ARG A 122 10.27 -1.47 6.14
CA ARG A 122 9.28 -1.11 5.12
C ARG A 122 8.21 -0.16 5.66
N ASP A 123 7.69 -0.45 6.85
CA ASP A 123 6.67 0.39 7.52
C ASP A 123 7.23 1.75 7.88
N SER A 124 8.52 1.82 8.24
CA SER A 124 9.24 3.08 8.48
C SER A 124 9.29 3.96 7.23
N PHE A 125 9.52 3.37 6.04
CA PHE A 125 9.48 4.12 4.79
C PHE A 125 8.07 4.59 4.43
N HIS A 126 7.03 3.78 4.65
CA HIS A 126 5.65 4.23 4.46
C HIS A 126 5.29 5.39 5.38
N ALA A 127 5.61 5.28 6.67
CA ALA A 127 5.37 6.35 7.63
C ALA A 127 6.15 7.62 7.28
N ALA A 128 7.42 7.49 6.88
CA ALA A 128 8.25 8.62 6.45
C ALA A 128 7.68 9.31 5.20
N HIS A 129 7.19 8.55 4.22
CA HIS A 129 6.50 9.12 3.06
C HIS A 129 5.23 9.86 3.45
N ALA A 130 4.42 9.31 4.36
CA ALA A 130 3.22 9.98 4.85
C ALA A 130 3.57 11.33 5.50
N ILE A 131 4.56 11.36 6.38
CA ILE A 131 4.97 12.57 7.09
C ILE A 131 5.56 13.61 6.13
N ASP A 132 6.51 13.21 5.26
CA ASP A 132 7.16 14.11 4.30
C ASP A 132 6.18 14.70 3.29
N SER A 133 5.17 13.95 2.89
CA SER A 133 4.08 14.42 2.03
C SER A 133 3.05 15.28 2.75
N GLY A 134 3.20 15.52 4.06
CA GLY A 134 2.25 16.28 4.86
C GLY A 134 0.90 15.58 5.04
N CYS A 135 0.88 14.24 5.02
CA CYS A 135 -0.31 13.44 5.27
C CYS A 135 -0.48 13.20 6.79
N PRO A 136 -1.49 13.79 7.45
CA PRO A 136 -1.74 13.51 8.86
C PRO A 136 -2.38 12.13 9.07
N VAL A 137 -2.79 11.48 7.99
CA VAL A 137 -3.48 10.19 8.00
C VAL A 137 -2.77 9.17 7.13
N ILE A 138 -2.65 7.95 7.66
CA ILE A 138 -2.31 6.75 6.89
C ILE A 138 -3.48 5.77 6.88
N VAL A 139 -3.85 5.30 5.70
CA VAL A 139 -4.91 4.29 5.51
C VAL A 139 -4.24 2.92 5.47
N SER A 140 -4.31 2.19 6.57
CA SER A 140 -3.67 0.88 6.72
C SER A 140 -4.37 0.01 7.74
N SER A 141 -4.35 -1.30 7.54
CA SER A 141 -4.78 -2.28 8.55
C SER A 141 -3.71 -2.55 9.61
N ASP A 142 -2.47 -2.10 9.41
CA ASP A 142 -1.35 -2.39 10.30
C ASP A 142 -1.37 -1.49 11.55
N PRO A 143 -1.55 -2.06 12.77
CA PRO A 143 -1.59 -1.27 14.00
C PRO A 143 -0.25 -0.67 14.41
N ASP A 144 0.86 -1.06 13.80
CA ASP A 144 2.17 -0.51 14.13
C ASP A 144 2.27 0.99 13.85
N TYR A 145 1.49 1.50 12.89
CA TYR A 145 1.41 2.94 12.63
C TYR A 145 0.78 3.76 13.76
N ASP A 146 0.03 3.15 14.68
CA ASP A 146 -0.51 3.82 15.86
C ASP A 146 0.59 4.30 16.82
N LYS A 147 1.82 3.76 16.68
CA LYS A 147 2.99 4.16 17.45
C LYS A 147 3.67 5.43 16.92
N VAL A 148 3.30 5.90 15.73
CA VAL A 148 3.95 7.03 15.07
C VAL A 148 3.31 8.34 15.51
N ALA A 149 4.07 9.16 16.23
CA ALA A 149 3.59 10.45 16.69
C ALA A 149 3.19 11.37 15.51
N GLY A 150 2.01 11.99 15.60
CA GLY A 150 1.51 12.90 14.57
C GLY A 150 0.89 12.22 13.35
N LEU A 151 0.89 10.89 13.27
CA LEU A 151 0.24 10.12 12.22
C LEU A 151 -0.97 9.37 12.77
N ARG A 152 -2.15 9.61 12.21
CA ARG A 152 -3.38 8.89 12.56
C ARG A 152 -3.64 7.78 11.56
N ARG A 153 -3.76 6.56 12.05
CA ARG A 153 -4.16 5.43 11.21
C ARG A 153 -5.69 5.34 11.08
N VAL A 154 -6.15 5.06 9.86
CA VAL A 154 -7.54 4.69 9.58
C VAL A 154 -7.56 3.26 9.05
N GLY A 155 -7.91 2.33 9.91
CA GLY A 155 -7.98 0.90 9.64
C GLY A 155 -9.40 0.40 9.34
N PRO A 156 -9.56 -0.91 9.11
CA PRO A 156 -10.85 -1.52 8.76
C PRO A 156 -11.87 -1.54 9.92
N GLY A 157 -11.47 -1.25 11.13
CA GLY A 157 -12.32 -1.26 12.34
C GLY A 157 -11.72 -2.08 13.44
#